data_4fcb32622f43ac633c786b5b4375e736
#
_entry.id   4fcb32622f43ac633c786b5b4375e736
#
_cell.length_a   1.000
_cell.length_b   1.000
_cell.length_c   1.000
_cell.angle_alpha   90.00
_cell.angle_beta   90.00
_cell.angle_gamma   90.00
#
_symmetry.space_group_name_H-M   'P 1'
#
loop_
_entity.id
_entity.type
_entity.pdbx_description
1 polymer ?
#
loop_
_entity_poly.entity_id
_entity_poly.type
_entity_poly.pdbx_seq_one_letter_code
_entity_poly.pdbx_strand_id
1 'polypeptide(L)'
;MGSKVDYDALVIGAGFGGIYLSYSLNRLGLSVKVIDVAGDVGGTWYWNRYPGAMSDTESFLYRFTWDIEDLKQYPWSNHYVKQPEVLKYLEHVVERHNLRRFMQFNTSLVSAAWDDASKTWLCQIKTKGSEEQTPVRARYLITALGLLSRQNLPDIDGLESFKGEFSHTGSWKQGLVTAGKRVGVIGSGSTGVQVVTELGPQVKSLISFQRHPQYSVPSGDGRIEPGYRESINSNYETIVEDNQKSVCGFGFQESTRSFGSYTPEEREQIFEELWRKGNGFRFMFGGFNDLTINREANNAACDFIKRKIALTVKDPEKARKLMPTEPYARRPLCDGGYYQQFNRENVHVVDLRETPIIKITPNGILTADGTEHELDVIIFATGFEAVDGNYTGLKIQGRNQGETLADHWRSTGPRSYKGVSVAGFPNLFLVTGPQGAFSNIPSLIESQVEFITRLIEAAEKRQVPAVEASQTEEDKWLAQCDSLAEGSIFKEAQSWIFGANVPGQKPSTRFYFGGLGNYRKELQAVIDDGFKGFPSLTKASA
;
A
#
# COMPACT_ATOMS: atom_id res chain seq x y z
N MET A 1 -15.43 10.83 -39.80
CA MET A 1 -14.73 9.54 -39.60
C MET A 1 -14.27 9.49 -38.17
N GLY A 2 -14.79 8.55 -37.36
CA GLY A 2 -14.34 8.40 -35.97
C GLY A 2 -12.85 8.08 -35.95
N SER A 3 -12.09 8.78 -35.12
CA SER A 3 -10.66 8.51 -34.95
C SER A 3 -10.48 7.06 -34.50
N LYS A 4 -9.65 6.29 -35.21
CA LYS A 4 -9.39 4.88 -34.90
C LYS A 4 -8.82 4.76 -33.48
N VAL A 5 -9.40 3.89 -32.68
CA VAL A 5 -8.93 3.55 -31.33
C VAL A 5 -7.80 2.51 -31.47
N ASP A 6 -6.70 2.70 -30.76
CA ASP A 6 -5.58 1.74 -30.76
C ASP A 6 -5.86 0.56 -29.83
N TYR A 7 -6.43 0.85 -28.66
CA TYR A 7 -6.83 -0.15 -27.66
C TYR A 7 -8.16 0.20 -27.02
N ASP A 8 -8.92 -0.80 -26.63
CA ASP A 8 -10.12 -0.57 -25.83
C ASP A 8 -9.73 -0.06 -24.44
N ALA A 9 -8.71 -0.64 -23.81
CA ALA A 9 -8.23 -0.23 -22.51
C ALA A 9 -6.72 -0.02 -22.48
N LEU A 10 -6.28 1.14 -21.96
CA LEU A 10 -4.90 1.40 -21.58
C LEU A 10 -4.81 1.34 -20.05
N VAL A 11 -4.01 0.41 -19.55
CA VAL A 11 -3.77 0.18 -18.11
C VAL A 11 -2.38 0.67 -17.72
N ILE A 12 -2.28 1.44 -16.65
CA ILE A 12 -1.03 2.02 -16.17
C ILE A 12 -0.61 1.31 -14.89
N GLY A 13 0.46 0.52 -14.97
CA GLY A 13 1.02 -0.29 -13.88
C GLY A 13 0.84 -1.79 -14.10
N ALA A 14 1.92 -2.57 -13.91
CA ALA A 14 1.98 -4.03 -14.07
C ALA A 14 2.22 -4.77 -12.74
N GLY A 15 1.68 -4.23 -11.63
CA GLY A 15 1.58 -4.91 -10.34
C GLY A 15 0.31 -5.78 -10.26
N PHE A 16 -0.11 -6.15 -9.03
CA PHE A 16 -1.34 -6.92 -8.80
C PHE A 16 -2.54 -6.40 -9.59
N GLY A 17 -2.78 -5.07 -9.57
CA GLY A 17 -3.92 -4.47 -10.26
C GLY A 17 -3.88 -4.63 -11.78
N GLY A 18 -2.74 -4.31 -12.40
CA GLY A 18 -2.60 -4.40 -13.86
C GLY A 18 -2.60 -5.84 -14.38
N ILE A 19 -2.05 -6.77 -13.60
CA ILE A 19 -2.09 -8.21 -13.92
C ILE A 19 -3.55 -8.68 -13.96
N TYR A 20 -4.33 -8.39 -12.90
CA TYR A 20 -5.71 -8.84 -12.85
C TYR A 20 -6.62 -8.12 -13.86
N LEU A 21 -6.40 -6.81 -14.10
CA LEU A 21 -7.10 -6.08 -15.15
C LEU A 21 -6.85 -6.68 -16.54
N SER A 22 -5.58 -7.00 -16.87
CA SER A 22 -5.26 -7.60 -18.18
C SER A 22 -5.96 -8.94 -18.40
N TYR A 23 -6.05 -9.75 -17.33
CA TYR A 23 -6.81 -11.01 -17.36
C TYR A 23 -8.31 -10.76 -17.55
N SER A 24 -8.91 -9.91 -16.70
CA SER A 24 -10.36 -9.70 -16.65
C SER A 24 -10.90 -9.03 -17.91
N LEU A 25 -10.24 -7.97 -18.39
CA LEU A 25 -10.67 -7.23 -19.59
C LEU A 25 -10.47 -8.03 -20.88
N ASN A 26 -9.39 -8.83 -20.97
CA ASN A 26 -9.21 -9.74 -22.10
C ASN A 26 -10.33 -10.79 -22.18
N ARG A 27 -10.84 -11.25 -21.05
CA ARG A 27 -12.00 -12.19 -21.01
C ARG A 27 -13.31 -11.56 -21.49
N LEU A 28 -13.43 -10.23 -21.43
CA LEU A 28 -14.54 -9.49 -22.07
C LEU A 28 -14.35 -9.32 -23.58
N GLY A 29 -13.22 -9.80 -24.15
CA GLY A 29 -12.90 -9.64 -25.56
C GLY A 29 -12.35 -8.26 -25.93
N LEU A 30 -11.95 -7.46 -24.95
CA LEU A 30 -11.39 -6.13 -25.18
C LEU A 30 -9.91 -6.21 -25.54
N SER A 31 -9.46 -5.32 -26.42
CA SER A 31 -8.05 -5.10 -26.69
C SER A 31 -7.42 -4.29 -25.56
N VAL A 32 -6.42 -4.88 -24.88
CA VAL A 32 -5.79 -4.31 -23.68
C VAL A 32 -4.32 -4.01 -23.95
N LYS A 33 -3.85 -2.86 -23.47
CA LYS A 33 -2.44 -2.52 -23.37
C LYS A 33 -2.12 -2.14 -21.94
N VAL A 34 -1.12 -2.80 -21.35
CA VAL A 34 -0.57 -2.45 -20.02
C VAL A 34 0.79 -1.81 -20.24
N ILE A 35 1.06 -0.68 -19.58
CA ILE A 35 2.39 -0.06 -19.57
C ILE A 35 2.90 0.07 -18.14
N ASP A 36 4.21 -0.09 -17.93
CA ASP A 36 4.86 0.13 -16.64
C ASP A 36 6.24 0.78 -16.84
N VAL A 37 6.60 1.66 -15.91
CA VAL A 37 7.93 2.29 -15.84
C VAL A 37 9.02 1.31 -15.43
N ALA A 38 8.65 0.23 -14.75
CA ALA A 38 9.54 -0.87 -14.40
C ALA A 38 10.02 -1.63 -15.66
N GLY A 39 11.10 -2.35 -15.51
CA GLY A 39 11.64 -3.22 -16.57
C GLY A 39 10.92 -4.57 -16.68
N ASP A 40 10.05 -4.91 -15.73
CA ASP A 40 9.24 -6.14 -15.70
C ASP A 40 8.05 -5.99 -14.76
N VAL A 41 7.22 -7.03 -14.68
CA VAL A 41 6.07 -7.15 -13.78
C VAL A 41 6.47 -7.09 -12.31
N GLY A 42 5.50 -6.78 -11.45
CA GLY A 42 5.66 -6.92 -10.01
C GLY A 42 5.25 -5.70 -9.19
N GLY A 43 5.20 -4.50 -9.78
CA GLY A 43 4.83 -3.28 -9.07
C GLY A 43 5.65 -3.07 -7.80
N THR A 44 5.01 -3.02 -6.63
CA THR A 44 5.67 -2.91 -5.32
C THR A 44 6.81 -3.94 -5.15
N TRP A 45 6.63 -5.17 -5.58
CA TRP A 45 7.58 -6.26 -5.40
C TRP A 45 8.71 -6.25 -6.44
N TYR A 46 8.57 -5.51 -7.52
CA TYR A 46 9.66 -5.20 -8.43
C TYR A 46 10.60 -4.13 -7.84
N TRP A 47 10.05 -3.10 -7.16
CA TRP A 47 10.81 -1.96 -6.70
C TRP A 47 11.39 -2.12 -5.29
N ASN A 48 10.64 -2.71 -4.35
CA ASN A 48 11.00 -2.84 -2.95
C ASN A 48 11.85 -4.10 -2.70
N ARG A 49 13.06 -4.11 -3.26
CA ARG A 49 14.03 -5.22 -3.16
C ARG A 49 15.01 -5.06 -2.01
N TYR A 50 14.69 -4.22 -1.04
CA TYR A 50 15.54 -4.00 0.12
C TYR A 50 15.61 -5.27 0.98
N PRO A 51 16.74 -5.48 1.70
CA PRO A 51 16.91 -6.65 2.58
C PRO A 51 15.80 -6.71 3.66
N GLY A 52 15.20 -7.88 3.81
CA GLY A 52 14.11 -8.09 4.77
C GLY A 52 12.71 -7.73 4.28
N ALA A 53 12.54 -7.25 3.03
CA ALA A 53 11.22 -6.94 2.47
C ALA A 53 10.30 -8.16 2.50
N MET A 54 9.15 -8.05 3.21
CA MET A 54 8.25 -9.14 3.51
C MET A 54 6.81 -8.64 3.55
N SER A 55 5.85 -9.50 3.19
CA SER A 55 4.42 -9.24 3.39
C SER A 55 4.04 -9.34 4.87
N ASP A 56 3.08 -8.53 5.31
CA ASP A 56 2.45 -8.63 6.64
C ASP A 56 1.13 -9.42 6.59
N THR A 57 0.72 -9.87 5.41
CA THR A 57 -0.40 -10.79 5.20
C THR A 57 0.13 -12.21 5.07
N GLU A 58 -0.55 -13.17 5.66
CA GLU A 58 -0.16 -14.57 5.57
C GLU A 58 -0.12 -15.04 4.10
N SER A 59 0.84 -15.93 3.80
CA SER A 59 1.21 -16.32 2.44
C SER A 59 0.06 -16.91 1.64
N PHE A 60 -0.86 -17.63 2.29
CA PHE A 60 -2.02 -18.23 1.64
C PHE A 60 -3.08 -17.20 1.19
N LEU A 61 -3.01 -15.95 1.68
CA LEU A 61 -3.94 -14.87 1.30
C LEU A 61 -3.28 -13.74 0.53
N TYR A 62 -1.94 -13.62 0.55
CA TYR A 62 -1.25 -12.60 -0.23
C TYR A 62 -1.11 -13.03 -1.69
N ARG A 63 -2.24 -13.39 -2.32
CA ARG A 63 -2.35 -14.01 -3.64
C ARG A 63 -3.64 -13.59 -4.33
N PHE A 64 -3.74 -13.90 -5.62
CA PHE A 64 -5.01 -13.82 -6.35
C PHE A 64 -5.92 -14.98 -5.96
N THR A 65 -7.21 -14.67 -5.71
CA THR A 65 -8.21 -15.69 -5.32
C THR A 65 -9.07 -16.19 -6.47
N TRP A 66 -8.98 -15.58 -7.64
CA TRP A 66 -9.79 -15.91 -8.82
C TRP A 66 -9.34 -17.18 -9.57
N ASP A 67 -8.14 -17.70 -9.31
CA ASP A 67 -7.67 -19.00 -9.82
C ASP A 67 -7.45 -19.96 -8.64
N ILE A 68 -8.52 -20.63 -8.24
CA ILE A 68 -8.50 -21.54 -7.07
C ILE A 68 -7.58 -22.75 -7.28
N GLU A 69 -7.40 -23.18 -8.53
CA GLU A 69 -6.47 -24.27 -8.85
C GLU A 69 -5.02 -23.84 -8.58
N ASP A 70 -4.64 -22.64 -9.03
CA ASP A 70 -3.32 -22.08 -8.77
C ASP A 70 -3.07 -21.83 -7.27
N LEU A 71 -4.08 -21.35 -6.54
CA LEU A 71 -4.00 -21.20 -5.09
C LEU A 71 -3.60 -22.50 -4.39
N LYS A 72 -4.18 -23.62 -4.79
CA LYS A 72 -3.92 -24.95 -4.20
C LYS A 72 -2.57 -25.54 -4.64
N GLN A 73 -2.11 -25.23 -5.86
CA GLN A 73 -0.91 -25.86 -6.46
C GLN A 73 0.35 -25.06 -6.22
N TYR A 74 0.31 -23.72 -6.35
CA TYR A 74 1.52 -22.90 -6.27
C TYR A 74 2.14 -22.92 -4.86
N PRO A 75 3.45 -23.21 -4.72
CA PRO A 75 4.10 -23.37 -3.43
C PRO A 75 4.32 -22.04 -2.71
N TRP A 76 4.44 -22.12 -1.41
CA TRP A 76 4.91 -21.05 -0.51
C TRP A 76 5.65 -21.69 0.67
N SER A 77 6.70 -20.99 1.17
CA SER A 77 7.68 -21.60 2.05
C SER A 77 7.48 -21.27 3.53
N ASN A 78 6.93 -20.08 3.80
CA ASN A 78 6.83 -19.50 5.13
C ASN A 78 5.39 -19.00 5.39
N HIS A 79 5.06 -18.75 6.65
CA HIS A 79 3.79 -18.10 7.01
C HIS A 79 3.66 -16.71 6.38
N TYR A 80 4.77 -15.98 6.23
CA TYR A 80 4.84 -14.68 5.55
C TYR A 80 5.92 -14.71 4.48
N VAL A 81 5.53 -14.45 3.24
CA VAL A 81 6.45 -14.52 2.10
C VAL A 81 7.31 -13.26 1.97
N LYS A 82 8.59 -13.47 1.66
CA LYS A 82 9.54 -12.41 1.35
C LYS A 82 9.44 -11.97 -0.12
N GLN A 83 9.95 -10.78 -0.41
CA GLN A 83 9.91 -10.12 -1.71
C GLN A 83 10.24 -11.03 -2.91
N PRO A 84 11.33 -11.83 -2.91
CA PRO A 84 11.66 -12.64 -4.08
C PRO A 84 10.61 -13.72 -4.40
N GLU A 85 9.94 -14.25 -3.38
CA GLU A 85 8.91 -15.27 -3.54
C GLU A 85 7.60 -14.65 -4.07
N VAL A 86 7.23 -13.46 -3.57
CA VAL A 86 6.06 -12.73 -4.10
C VAL A 86 6.28 -12.33 -5.55
N LEU A 87 7.47 -11.85 -5.90
CA LEU A 87 7.78 -11.48 -7.29
C LEU A 87 7.67 -12.68 -8.23
N LYS A 88 8.25 -13.82 -7.85
CA LYS A 88 8.14 -15.07 -8.62
C LYS A 88 6.70 -15.54 -8.77
N TYR A 89 5.87 -15.35 -7.76
CA TYR A 89 4.44 -15.66 -7.86
C TYR A 89 3.75 -14.78 -8.91
N LEU A 90 4.02 -13.48 -8.94
CA LEU A 90 3.43 -12.57 -9.94
C LEU A 90 3.90 -12.90 -11.35
N GLU A 91 5.19 -13.22 -11.53
CA GLU A 91 5.75 -13.71 -12.80
C GLU A 91 5.06 -15.00 -13.24
N HIS A 92 4.88 -15.96 -12.32
CA HIS A 92 4.16 -17.22 -12.59
C HIS A 92 2.73 -16.97 -13.08
N VAL A 93 1.96 -16.10 -12.40
CA VAL A 93 0.57 -15.78 -12.80
C VAL A 93 0.53 -15.18 -14.21
N VAL A 94 1.46 -14.27 -14.52
CA VAL A 94 1.56 -13.66 -15.85
C VAL A 94 1.87 -14.69 -16.94
N GLU A 95 2.74 -15.65 -16.67
CA GLU A 95 3.09 -16.73 -17.60
C GLU A 95 1.94 -17.74 -17.73
N ARG A 96 1.37 -18.20 -16.61
CA ARG A 96 0.25 -19.15 -16.57
C ARG A 96 -0.93 -18.69 -17.43
N HIS A 97 -1.25 -17.42 -17.40
CA HIS A 97 -2.38 -16.84 -18.16
C HIS A 97 -1.96 -16.14 -19.44
N ASN A 98 -0.68 -16.26 -19.87
CA ASN A 98 -0.14 -15.64 -21.08
C ASN A 98 -0.43 -14.13 -21.18
N LEU A 99 -0.25 -13.40 -20.07
CA LEU A 99 -0.60 -11.98 -19.98
C LEU A 99 0.52 -11.06 -20.46
N ARG A 100 1.77 -11.53 -20.54
CA ARG A 100 2.93 -10.75 -20.96
C ARG A 100 2.75 -10.10 -22.33
N ARG A 101 2.00 -10.72 -23.22
CA ARG A 101 1.69 -10.20 -24.56
C ARG A 101 0.96 -8.85 -24.56
N PHE A 102 0.30 -8.49 -23.47
CA PHE A 102 -0.39 -7.21 -23.31
C PHE A 102 0.51 -6.11 -22.73
N MET A 103 1.70 -6.47 -22.20
CA MET A 103 2.53 -5.61 -21.38
C MET A 103 3.68 -4.98 -22.16
N GLN A 104 3.95 -3.72 -21.85
CA GLN A 104 5.10 -2.96 -22.35
C GLN A 104 5.78 -2.28 -21.16
N PHE A 105 7.01 -2.69 -20.89
CA PHE A 105 7.83 -2.22 -19.80
C PHE A 105 8.70 -1.03 -20.17
N ASN A 106 9.37 -0.42 -19.18
CA ASN A 106 10.19 0.77 -19.37
C ASN A 106 9.42 1.91 -20.05
N THR A 107 8.12 2.00 -19.82
CA THR A 107 7.23 2.94 -20.52
C THR A 107 6.36 3.67 -19.52
N SER A 108 6.38 5.00 -19.58
CA SER A 108 5.60 5.90 -18.72
C SER A 108 4.44 6.53 -19.46
N LEU A 109 3.33 6.78 -18.76
CA LEU A 109 2.31 7.73 -19.18
C LEU A 109 2.84 9.14 -18.89
N VAL A 110 2.89 10.00 -19.89
CA VAL A 110 3.30 11.40 -19.76
C VAL A 110 2.08 12.29 -19.55
N SER A 111 1.07 12.10 -20.38
CA SER A 111 -0.20 12.82 -20.30
C SER A 111 -1.35 11.99 -20.85
N ALA A 112 -2.56 12.32 -20.42
CA ALA A 112 -3.80 11.81 -20.96
C ALA A 112 -4.85 12.93 -20.98
N ALA A 113 -5.53 13.13 -22.09
CA ALA A 113 -6.60 14.11 -22.23
C ALA A 113 -7.85 13.43 -22.77
N TRP A 114 -8.98 13.69 -22.11
CA TRP A 114 -10.29 13.23 -22.57
C TRP A 114 -10.75 14.03 -23.80
N ASP A 115 -11.11 13.33 -24.86
CA ASP A 115 -11.71 13.90 -26.06
C ASP A 115 -13.22 13.62 -26.06
N ASP A 116 -14.00 14.62 -25.71
CA ASP A 116 -15.46 14.45 -25.57
C ASP A 116 -16.16 14.23 -26.93
N ALA A 117 -15.53 14.62 -28.05
CA ALA A 117 -16.07 14.39 -29.38
C ALA A 117 -15.98 12.92 -29.80
N SER A 118 -14.84 12.29 -29.57
CA SER A 118 -14.62 10.87 -29.88
C SER A 118 -14.95 9.92 -28.72
N LYS A 119 -15.21 10.44 -27.51
CA LYS A 119 -15.41 9.67 -26.27
C LYS A 119 -14.23 8.72 -25.97
N THR A 120 -13.00 9.23 -26.12
CA THR A 120 -11.76 8.47 -25.92
C THR A 120 -10.72 9.30 -25.17
N TRP A 121 -9.74 8.62 -24.62
CA TRP A 121 -8.53 9.21 -24.07
C TRP A 121 -7.44 9.30 -25.14
N LEU A 122 -6.85 10.48 -25.29
CA LEU A 122 -5.61 10.68 -26.03
C LEU A 122 -4.46 10.71 -25.05
N CYS A 123 -3.68 9.65 -25.04
CA CYS A 123 -2.56 9.45 -24.13
C CYS A 123 -1.24 9.69 -24.85
N GLN A 124 -0.25 10.25 -24.15
CA GLN A 124 1.13 10.31 -24.59
C GLN A 124 1.95 9.39 -23.70
N ILE A 125 2.60 8.41 -24.30
CA ILE A 125 3.48 7.48 -23.59
C ILE A 125 4.94 7.71 -24.01
N LYS A 126 5.89 7.46 -23.09
CA LYS A 126 7.32 7.61 -23.37
C LYS A 126 8.07 6.36 -22.92
N THR A 127 8.80 5.73 -23.84
CA THR A 127 9.66 4.59 -23.52
C THR A 127 11.03 5.09 -23.05
N LYS A 128 11.58 4.47 -22.01
CA LYS A 128 12.90 4.81 -21.46
C LYS A 128 13.97 4.76 -22.54
N GLY A 129 14.78 5.82 -22.63
CA GLY A 129 15.82 5.94 -23.65
C GLY A 129 15.35 6.53 -24.98
N SER A 130 14.05 6.78 -25.16
CA SER A 130 13.52 7.53 -26.30
C SER A 130 13.23 8.97 -25.90
N GLU A 131 13.54 9.93 -26.78
CA GLU A 131 13.08 11.31 -26.63
C GLU A 131 11.68 11.53 -27.20
N GLU A 132 11.21 10.64 -28.06
CA GLU A 132 9.90 10.73 -28.68
C GLU A 132 8.79 10.22 -27.75
N GLN A 133 7.66 10.93 -27.79
CA GLN A 133 6.41 10.48 -27.17
C GLN A 133 5.55 9.82 -28.25
N THR A 134 4.93 8.71 -27.90
CA THR A 134 4.04 7.98 -28.80
C THR A 134 2.60 8.25 -28.39
N PRO A 135 1.74 8.76 -29.29
CA PRO A 135 0.33 8.91 -29.01
C PRO A 135 -0.36 7.54 -29.00
N VAL A 136 -1.24 7.33 -28.05
CA VAL A 136 -2.09 6.14 -27.91
C VAL A 136 -3.51 6.59 -27.62
N ARG A 137 -4.48 6.10 -28.39
CA ARG A 137 -5.90 6.38 -28.20
C ARG A 137 -6.60 5.17 -27.60
N ALA A 138 -7.25 5.37 -26.44
CA ALA A 138 -7.96 4.31 -25.74
C ALA A 138 -9.38 4.75 -25.33
N ARG A 139 -10.34 3.83 -25.29
CA ARG A 139 -11.70 4.09 -24.79
C ARG A 139 -11.71 4.22 -23.26
N TYR A 140 -10.98 3.35 -22.58
CA TYR A 140 -10.85 3.32 -21.14
C TYR A 140 -9.40 3.58 -20.73
N LEU A 141 -9.20 4.46 -19.76
CA LEU A 141 -7.92 4.67 -19.09
C LEU A 141 -8.04 4.14 -17.66
N ILE A 142 -7.21 3.16 -17.31
CA ILE A 142 -7.28 2.54 -15.98
C ILE A 142 -5.92 2.67 -15.29
N THR A 143 -5.88 3.35 -14.16
CA THR A 143 -4.66 3.53 -13.39
C THR A 143 -4.57 2.49 -12.28
N ALA A 144 -3.50 1.70 -12.28
CA ALA A 144 -3.14 0.71 -11.26
C ALA A 144 -1.78 1.06 -10.65
N LEU A 145 -1.62 2.34 -10.23
CA LEU A 145 -0.35 2.91 -9.77
C LEU A 145 0.09 2.41 -8.40
N GLY A 146 -0.80 1.72 -7.67
CA GLY A 146 -0.57 1.29 -6.29
C GLY A 146 -0.69 2.45 -5.29
N LEU A 147 -0.64 2.12 -4.00
CA LEU A 147 -0.77 3.11 -2.91
C LEU A 147 0.56 3.80 -2.58
N LEU A 148 1.68 3.07 -2.69
CA LEU A 148 2.99 3.44 -2.17
C LEU A 148 4.03 3.34 -3.30
N SER A 149 3.99 4.24 -4.29
CA SER A 149 4.89 4.23 -5.44
C SER A 149 5.77 5.48 -5.51
N ARG A 150 5.25 6.66 -5.13
CA ARG A 150 6.05 7.89 -5.07
C ARG A 150 6.83 7.96 -3.77
N GLN A 151 8.16 7.93 -3.87
CA GLN A 151 9.06 7.99 -2.73
C GLN A 151 8.99 9.35 -2.03
N ASN A 152 9.02 9.34 -0.70
CA ASN A 152 9.16 10.52 0.13
C ASN A 152 10.63 10.65 0.56
N LEU A 153 11.41 11.38 -0.22
CA LEU A 153 12.78 11.73 0.16
C LEU A 153 12.74 12.99 1.02
N PRO A 154 13.34 12.97 2.23
CA PRO A 154 13.42 14.17 3.06
C PRO A 154 14.35 15.19 2.42
N ASP A 155 13.99 16.46 2.56
CA ASP A 155 14.83 17.58 2.17
C ASP A 155 15.92 17.78 3.25
N ILE A 156 17.07 17.14 3.05
CA ILE A 156 18.24 17.21 3.93
C ILE A 156 19.43 17.70 3.11
N ASP A 157 19.98 18.83 3.51
CA ASP A 157 21.13 19.43 2.84
C ASP A 157 22.33 18.48 2.77
N GLY A 158 23.07 18.54 1.67
CA GLY A 158 24.39 17.92 1.50
C GLY A 158 24.40 16.48 1.00
N LEU A 159 23.27 15.90 0.62
CA LEU A 159 23.19 14.52 0.11
C LEU A 159 24.13 14.32 -1.10
N GLU A 160 24.23 15.30 -1.99
CA GLU A 160 25.09 15.27 -3.18
C GLU A 160 26.59 15.26 -2.85
N SER A 161 26.97 15.68 -1.64
CA SER A 161 28.37 15.69 -1.16
C SER A 161 28.80 14.34 -0.57
N PHE A 162 27.86 13.46 -0.26
CA PHE A 162 28.15 12.17 0.38
C PHE A 162 28.99 11.26 -0.51
N LYS A 163 30.15 10.83 0.00
CA LYS A 163 31.09 9.97 -0.74
C LYS A 163 30.74 8.49 -0.71
N GLY A 164 29.85 8.08 0.21
CA GLY A 164 29.35 6.72 0.31
C GLY A 164 28.23 6.44 -0.68
N GLU A 165 27.52 5.35 -0.46
CA GLU A 165 26.36 4.98 -1.26
C GLU A 165 25.07 5.29 -0.52
N PHE A 166 24.01 5.62 -1.25
CA PHE A 166 22.68 5.72 -0.66
C PHE A 166 21.62 5.04 -1.51
N SER A 167 20.54 4.63 -0.87
CA SER A 167 19.38 4.04 -1.52
C SER A 167 18.09 4.36 -0.78
N HIS A 168 17.02 4.63 -1.53
CA HIS A 168 15.68 4.60 -0.97
C HIS A 168 15.13 3.18 -1.07
N THR A 169 14.42 2.71 -0.03
CA THR A 169 13.87 1.34 0.00
C THR A 169 12.86 1.07 -1.12
N GLY A 170 12.12 2.09 -1.56
CA GLY A 170 11.19 2.02 -2.70
C GLY A 170 11.84 2.00 -4.09
N SER A 171 13.17 2.08 -4.17
CA SER A 171 13.96 1.89 -5.40
C SER A 171 15.35 1.41 -5.03
N TRP A 172 15.40 0.23 -4.45
CA TRP A 172 16.65 -0.35 -3.96
C TRP A 172 17.71 -0.41 -5.05
N LYS A 173 18.87 0.19 -4.77
CA LYS A 173 19.99 0.25 -5.71
C LYS A 173 20.53 -1.17 -5.95
N GLN A 174 20.50 -1.61 -7.19
CA GLN A 174 21.01 -2.92 -7.57
C GLN A 174 22.52 -3.01 -7.31
N GLY A 175 22.97 -4.11 -6.67
CA GLY A 175 24.37 -4.31 -6.36
C GLY A 175 24.88 -3.57 -5.11
N LEU A 176 24.02 -2.84 -4.38
CA LEU A 176 24.40 -2.19 -3.13
C LEU A 176 24.85 -3.23 -2.10
N VAL A 177 26.10 -3.14 -1.68
CA VAL A 177 26.70 -4.03 -0.66
C VAL A 177 26.67 -3.33 0.69
N THR A 178 25.98 -3.93 1.65
CA THR A 178 25.87 -3.44 3.03
C THR A 178 26.70 -4.26 4.04
N ALA A 179 27.00 -5.49 3.72
CA ALA A 179 27.78 -6.40 4.59
C ALA A 179 29.14 -5.79 4.97
N GLY A 180 29.44 -5.77 6.27
CA GLY A 180 30.69 -5.21 6.81
C GLY A 180 30.81 -3.68 6.73
N LYS A 181 29.79 -2.96 6.30
CA LYS A 181 29.75 -1.50 6.16
C LYS A 181 29.16 -0.82 7.41
N ARG A 182 29.42 0.48 7.55
CA ARG A 182 28.74 1.39 8.50
C ARG A 182 27.48 1.89 7.83
N VAL A 183 26.32 1.52 8.34
CA VAL A 183 25.03 1.77 7.71
C VAL A 183 24.17 2.69 8.58
N GLY A 184 23.66 3.78 8.00
CA GLY A 184 22.63 4.62 8.60
C GLY A 184 21.27 4.31 7.97
N VAL A 185 20.25 4.10 8.80
CA VAL A 185 18.85 3.89 8.36
C VAL A 185 18.02 5.06 8.86
N ILE A 186 17.48 5.87 7.96
CA ILE A 186 16.61 7.00 8.29
C ILE A 186 15.15 6.57 8.16
N GLY A 187 14.45 6.51 9.29
CA GLY A 187 13.04 6.10 9.39
C GLY A 187 12.83 4.79 10.13
N SER A 188 11.75 4.74 10.89
CA SER A 188 11.35 3.64 11.80
C SER A 188 9.95 3.08 11.49
N GLY A 189 9.44 3.28 10.28
CA GLY A 189 8.22 2.62 9.81
C GLY A 189 8.47 1.15 9.45
N SER A 190 7.47 0.49 8.86
CA SER A 190 7.53 -0.94 8.49
C SER A 190 8.83 -1.31 7.77
N THR A 191 9.21 -0.52 6.78
CA THR A 191 10.43 -0.73 5.99
C THR A 191 11.71 -0.59 6.85
N GLY A 192 11.79 0.46 7.69
CA GLY A 192 12.94 0.67 8.59
C GLY A 192 13.11 -0.48 9.58
N VAL A 193 12.01 -0.97 10.14
CA VAL A 193 11.97 -2.13 11.04
C VAL A 193 12.52 -3.38 10.34
N GLN A 194 12.07 -3.66 9.12
CA GLN A 194 12.54 -4.82 8.34
C GLN A 194 14.03 -4.71 7.98
N VAL A 195 14.47 -3.52 7.53
CA VAL A 195 15.88 -3.27 7.17
C VAL A 195 16.80 -3.43 8.39
N VAL A 196 16.46 -2.84 9.54
CA VAL A 196 17.25 -2.96 10.77
C VAL A 196 17.32 -4.42 11.23
N THR A 197 16.21 -5.15 11.15
CA THR A 197 16.14 -6.57 11.51
C THR A 197 17.07 -7.41 10.65
N GLU A 198 17.05 -7.21 9.35
CA GLU A 198 17.84 -8.03 8.41
C GLU A 198 19.32 -7.65 8.40
N LEU A 199 19.65 -6.35 8.45
CA LEU A 199 21.02 -5.87 8.33
C LEU A 199 21.81 -5.86 9.65
N GLY A 200 21.16 -5.73 10.79
CA GLY A 200 21.83 -5.66 12.09
C GLY A 200 22.89 -6.73 12.33
N PRO A 201 22.65 -8.01 11.97
CA PRO A 201 23.64 -9.08 12.10
C PRO A 201 24.80 -9.03 11.10
N GLN A 202 24.66 -8.31 9.98
CA GLN A 202 25.55 -8.46 8.80
C GLN A 202 26.50 -7.28 8.63
N VAL A 203 26.19 -6.12 9.22
CA VAL A 203 26.93 -4.88 9.01
C VAL A 203 27.99 -4.65 10.09
N LYS A 204 29.01 -3.83 9.79
CA LYS A 204 30.02 -3.44 10.78
C LYS A 204 29.40 -2.61 11.90
N SER A 205 28.55 -1.63 11.55
CA SER A 205 27.71 -0.90 12.49
C SER A 205 26.44 -0.43 11.82
N LEU A 206 25.36 -0.33 12.58
CA LEU A 206 24.07 0.19 12.14
C LEU A 206 23.59 1.27 13.09
N ILE A 207 23.17 2.41 12.53
CA ILE A 207 22.56 3.50 13.27
C ILE A 207 21.15 3.72 12.73
N SER A 208 20.14 3.50 13.58
CA SER A 208 18.75 3.82 13.27
C SER A 208 18.44 5.25 13.68
N PHE A 209 18.19 6.11 12.71
CA PHE A 209 17.77 7.50 12.92
C PHE A 209 16.24 7.56 12.89
N GLN A 210 15.62 7.85 14.03
CA GLN A 210 14.17 7.82 14.15
C GLN A 210 13.60 9.11 14.74
N ARG A 211 12.53 9.64 14.12
CA ARG A 211 11.77 10.78 14.64
C ARG A 211 10.57 10.35 15.48
N HIS A 212 9.92 9.27 15.10
CA HIS A 212 8.74 8.73 15.76
C HIS A 212 8.94 7.23 15.98
N PRO A 213 9.42 6.80 17.17
CA PRO A 213 9.41 5.38 17.52
C PRO A 213 8.02 4.80 17.34
N GLN A 214 7.91 3.59 16.80
CA GLN A 214 6.63 2.97 16.53
C GLN A 214 6.48 1.65 17.28
N TYR A 215 5.22 1.30 17.52
CA TYR A 215 4.87 0.02 18.10
C TYR A 215 5.05 -1.08 17.05
N SER A 216 5.91 -2.05 17.34
CA SER A 216 6.12 -3.22 16.51
C SER A 216 5.78 -4.49 17.29
N VAL A 217 5.12 -5.42 16.63
CA VAL A 217 4.70 -6.70 17.17
C VAL A 217 5.43 -7.80 16.43
N PRO A 218 5.89 -8.88 17.09
CA PRO A 218 6.49 -10.01 16.38
C PRO A 218 5.60 -10.49 15.24
N SER A 219 6.18 -10.77 14.07
CA SER A 219 5.41 -11.23 12.90
C SER A 219 4.79 -12.61 13.12
N GLY A 220 5.47 -13.47 13.90
CA GLY A 220 5.16 -14.89 13.98
C GLY A 220 5.59 -15.66 12.72
N ASP A 221 6.49 -15.08 11.90
CA ASP A 221 7.00 -15.76 10.71
C ASP A 221 7.85 -16.99 11.07
N GLY A 222 7.78 -17.97 10.19
CA GLY A 222 8.54 -19.21 10.26
C GLY A 222 8.21 -20.09 9.05
N ARG A 223 8.96 -21.15 8.89
CA ARG A 223 8.61 -22.18 7.91
C ARG A 223 7.28 -22.81 8.28
N ILE A 224 6.48 -23.10 7.27
CA ILE A 224 5.20 -23.81 7.47
C ILE A 224 5.48 -25.24 7.96
N GLU A 225 4.70 -25.69 8.95
CA GLU A 225 4.78 -27.05 9.47
C GLU A 225 4.19 -28.06 8.46
N PRO A 226 4.65 -29.33 8.53
CA PRO A 226 4.02 -30.40 7.76
C PRO A 226 2.51 -30.46 8.03
N GLY A 227 1.71 -30.61 6.97
CA GLY A 227 0.25 -30.68 7.06
C GLY A 227 -0.47 -29.31 7.10
N TYR A 228 0.25 -28.19 7.36
CA TYR A 228 -0.38 -26.88 7.40
C TYR A 228 -0.96 -26.48 6.02
N ARG A 229 -0.19 -26.69 4.95
CA ARG A 229 -0.62 -26.40 3.60
C ARG A 229 -1.83 -27.23 3.18
N GLU A 230 -1.84 -28.51 3.52
CA GLU A 230 -2.95 -29.43 3.25
C GLU A 230 -4.22 -28.98 3.98
N SER A 231 -4.10 -28.49 5.21
CA SER A 231 -5.22 -27.95 5.97
C SER A 231 -5.80 -26.67 5.34
N ILE A 232 -4.94 -25.78 4.84
CA ILE A 232 -5.35 -24.58 4.10
C ILE A 232 -6.03 -25.00 2.79
N ASN A 233 -5.42 -25.87 1.99
CA ASN A 233 -5.92 -26.29 0.69
C ASN A 233 -7.28 -26.98 0.78
N SER A 234 -7.54 -27.73 1.86
CA SER A 234 -8.82 -28.40 2.10
C SER A 234 -9.97 -27.44 2.39
N ASN A 235 -9.65 -26.21 2.80
CA ASN A 235 -10.64 -25.22 3.23
C ASN A 235 -10.53 -23.89 2.44
N TYR A 236 -9.82 -23.87 1.32
CA TYR A 236 -9.45 -22.62 0.63
C TYR A 236 -10.66 -21.78 0.22
N GLU A 237 -11.71 -22.40 -0.29
CA GLU A 237 -12.93 -21.70 -0.70
C GLU A 237 -13.59 -20.98 0.49
N THR A 238 -13.71 -21.66 1.64
CA THR A 238 -14.24 -21.07 2.88
C THR A 238 -13.33 -19.93 3.39
N ILE A 239 -12.02 -20.15 3.36
CA ILE A 239 -11.04 -19.13 3.79
C ILE A 239 -11.15 -17.86 2.93
N VAL A 240 -11.28 -18.01 1.61
CA VAL A 240 -11.44 -16.87 0.69
C VAL A 240 -12.77 -16.15 0.97
N GLU A 241 -13.87 -16.91 1.13
CA GLU A 241 -15.19 -16.35 1.42
C GLU A 241 -15.19 -15.57 2.75
N ASP A 242 -14.62 -16.14 3.81
CA ASP A 242 -14.51 -15.50 5.12
C ASP A 242 -13.64 -14.24 5.06
N ASN A 243 -12.50 -14.31 4.33
CA ASN A 243 -11.63 -13.18 4.11
C ASN A 243 -12.34 -12.03 3.39
N GLN A 244 -13.17 -12.33 2.39
CA GLN A 244 -13.96 -11.33 1.66
C GLN A 244 -15.04 -10.66 2.52
N LYS A 245 -15.48 -11.30 3.60
CA LYS A 245 -16.47 -10.78 4.56
C LYS A 245 -15.82 -10.07 5.75
N SER A 246 -14.52 -10.21 5.95
CA SER A 246 -13.76 -9.69 7.07
C SER A 246 -13.62 -8.16 7.06
N VAL A 247 -13.14 -7.58 8.15
CA VAL A 247 -12.90 -6.13 8.25
C VAL A 247 -11.62 -5.73 7.50
N CYS A 248 -10.52 -6.43 7.72
CA CYS A 248 -9.22 -6.04 7.17
C CYS A 248 -8.62 -7.01 6.15
N GLY A 249 -9.15 -8.23 5.99
CA GLY A 249 -8.72 -9.16 4.95
C GLY A 249 -7.35 -9.81 5.19
N PHE A 250 -6.94 -10.01 6.43
CA PHE A 250 -5.62 -10.55 6.79
C PHE A 250 -5.63 -12.03 7.23
N GLY A 251 -6.77 -12.74 7.08
CA GLY A 251 -6.87 -14.17 7.34
C GLY A 251 -7.03 -14.58 8.80
N PHE A 252 -7.25 -13.64 9.69
CA PHE A 252 -7.66 -13.91 11.05
C PHE A 252 -9.07 -13.35 11.30
N GLN A 253 -9.74 -13.91 12.27
CA GLN A 253 -11.06 -13.41 12.69
C GLN A 253 -10.87 -12.17 13.57
N GLU A 254 -11.45 -11.05 13.14
CA GLU A 254 -11.48 -9.84 13.94
C GLU A 254 -12.39 -10.01 15.17
N SER A 255 -12.01 -9.34 16.25
CA SER A 255 -12.73 -9.44 17.52
C SER A 255 -14.07 -8.70 17.49
N THR A 256 -15.07 -9.31 18.12
CA THR A 256 -16.34 -8.64 18.46
C THR A 256 -16.39 -8.20 19.93
N ARG A 257 -15.31 -8.42 20.70
CA ARG A 257 -15.21 -8.14 22.13
C ARG A 257 -15.00 -6.65 22.37
N SER A 258 -15.80 -6.04 23.26
CA SER A 258 -15.52 -4.69 23.74
C SER A 258 -14.52 -4.74 24.91
N PHE A 259 -13.54 -3.84 24.92
CA PHE A 259 -12.49 -3.77 25.94
C PHE A 259 -13.08 -3.63 27.36
N GLY A 260 -14.12 -2.80 27.54
CA GLY A 260 -14.76 -2.57 28.81
C GLY A 260 -15.48 -3.79 29.42
N SER A 261 -15.70 -4.85 28.64
CA SER A 261 -16.40 -6.07 29.11
C SER A 261 -15.50 -7.08 29.81
N TYR A 262 -14.21 -6.80 29.96
CA TYR A 262 -13.21 -7.73 30.51
C TYR A 262 -12.48 -7.11 31.67
N THR A 263 -12.06 -7.94 32.63
CA THR A 263 -11.22 -7.51 33.77
C THR A 263 -9.80 -7.16 33.31
N PRO A 264 -9.01 -6.40 34.08
CA PRO A 264 -7.62 -6.11 33.73
C PRO A 264 -6.78 -7.37 33.48
N GLU A 265 -6.99 -8.44 34.27
CA GLU A 265 -6.29 -9.72 34.14
C GLU A 265 -6.65 -10.44 32.84
N GLU A 266 -7.92 -10.46 32.46
CA GLU A 266 -8.38 -11.03 31.18
C GLU A 266 -7.86 -10.25 29.99
N ARG A 267 -7.84 -8.90 30.07
CA ARG A 267 -7.26 -8.02 29.05
C ARG A 267 -5.78 -8.32 28.82
N GLU A 268 -5.02 -8.47 29.90
CA GLU A 268 -3.60 -8.83 29.85
C GLU A 268 -3.39 -10.20 29.19
N GLN A 269 -4.18 -11.22 29.56
CA GLN A 269 -4.12 -12.55 28.94
C GLN A 269 -4.40 -12.51 27.45
N ILE A 270 -5.39 -11.71 27.01
CA ILE A 270 -5.72 -11.53 25.60
C ILE A 270 -4.53 -10.89 24.85
N PHE A 271 -3.93 -9.83 25.40
CA PHE A 271 -2.76 -9.19 24.78
C PHE A 271 -1.55 -10.14 24.72
N GLU A 272 -1.30 -10.94 25.77
CA GLU A 272 -0.24 -11.95 25.78
C GLU A 272 -0.45 -13.03 24.72
N GLU A 273 -1.67 -13.51 24.56
CA GLU A 273 -2.02 -14.50 23.54
C GLU A 273 -1.77 -13.93 22.13
N LEU A 274 -2.22 -12.70 21.87
CA LEU A 274 -2.02 -12.04 20.57
C LEU A 274 -0.54 -11.75 20.30
N TRP A 275 0.21 -11.33 21.31
CA TRP A 275 1.65 -11.12 21.19
C TRP A 275 2.38 -12.41 20.82
N ARG A 276 2.02 -13.52 21.46
CA ARG A 276 2.58 -14.83 21.19
C ARG A 276 2.21 -15.37 19.80
N LYS A 277 0.97 -15.12 19.35
CA LYS A 277 0.52 -15.48 17.99
C LYS A 277 1.21 -14.63 16.91
N GLY A 278 1.59 -13.42 17.29
CA GLY A 278 2.22 -12.49 16.37
C GLY A 278 1.26 -11.80 15.41
N ASN A 279 1.82 -10.96 14.54
CA ASN A 279 1.18 -10.09 13.57
C ASN A 279 0.52 -8.84 14.17
N GLY A 280 1.03 -7.65 13.82
CA GLY A 280 0.55 -6.37 14.34
C GLY A 280 -0.91 -6.07 13.99
N PHE A 281 -1.40 -6.52 12.84
CA PHE A 281 -2.81 -6.37 12.48
C PHE A 281 -3.70 -7.26 13.34
N ARG A 282 -3.28 -8.52 13.59
CA ARG A 282 -3.98 -9.40 14.52
C ARG A 282 -3.98 -8.82 15.95
N PHE A 283 -2.88 -8.22 16.39
CA PHE A 283 -2.80 -7.56 17.69
C PHE A 283 -3.78 -6.39 17.78
N MET A 284 -3.90 -5.57 16.73
CA MET A 284 -4.79 -4.42 16.72
C MET A 284 -6.27 -4.78 16.59
N PHE A 285 -6.62 -5.77 15.77
CA PHE A 285 -8.02 -6.06 15.40
C PHE A 285 -8.55 -7.38 15.98
N GLY A 286 -7.69 -8.28 16.42
CA GLY A 286 -8.10 -9.61 16.92
C GLY A 286 -8.37 -9.69 18.42
N GLY A 287 -8.01 -8.67 19.20
CA GLY A 287 -8.23 -8.63 20.64
C GLY A 287 -9.55 -7.99 21.03
N PHE A 288 -9.69 -6.73 20.68
CA PHE A 288 -10.86 -5.90 21.02
C PHE A 288 -11.30 -5.11 19.77
N ASN A 289 -12.62 -4.99 19.57
CA ASN A 289 -13.20 -4.31 18.42
C ASN A 289 -13.13 -2.78 18.50
N ASP A 290 -12.87 -2.24 19.66
CA ASP A 290 -12.88 -0.82 19.97
C ASP A 290 -11.47 -0.21 20.19
N LEU A 291 -10.40 -0.96 19.96
CA LEU A 291 -9.01 -0.51 20.20
C LEU A 291 -8.63 0.75 19.41
N THR A 292 -9.20 0.95 18.23
CA THR A 292 -8.92 2.10 17.34
C THR A 292 -9.83 3.31 17.57
N ILE A 293 -10.82 3.20 18.48
CA ILE A 293 -11.79 4.26 18.79
C ILE A 293 -11.94 4.52 20.30
N ASN A 294 -11.50 3.59 21.13
CA ASN A 294 -11.55 3.67 22.59
C ASN A 294 -10.16 4.00 23.14
N ARG A 295 -10.02 5.17 23.74
CA ARG A 295 -8.74 5.66 24.27
C ARG A 295 -8.19 4.78 25.38
N GLU A 296 -9.03 4.26 26.29
CA GLU A 296 -8.59 3.38 27.37
C GLU A 296 -8.01 2.07 26.81
N ALA A 297 -8.71 1.46 25.84
CA ALA A 297 -8.24 0.26 25.16
C ALA A 297 -6.90 0.49 24.43
N ASN A 298 -6.78 1.62 23.72
CA ASN A 298 -5.57 1.99 23.02
C ASN A 298 -4.38 2.21 23.95
N ASN A 299 -4.60 2.94 25.07
CA ASN A 299 -3.58 3.17 26.08
C ASN A 299 -3.11 1.86 26.71
N ALA A 300 -4.02 0.93 27.02
CA ALA A 300 -3.67 -0.38 27.57
C ALA A 300 -2.80 -1.20 26.58
N ALA A 301 -3.13 -1.17 25.28
CA ALA A 301 -2.31 -1.80 24.24
C ALA A 301 -0.93 -1.14 24.13
N CYS A 302 -0.86 0.20 24.18
CA CYS A 302 0.39 0.95 24.22
C CYS A 302 1.27 0.52 25.39
N ASP A 303 0.71 0.50 26.58
CA ASP A 303 1.45 0.17 27.80
C ASP A 303 1.91 -1.29 27.81
N PHE A 304 1.09 -2.20 27.26
CA PHE A 304 1.49 -3.60 27.07
C PHE A 304 2.72 -3.69 26.16
N ILE A 305 2.70 -3.07 24.97
CA ILE A 305 3.83 -3.14 24.03
C ILE A 305 5.07 -2.46 24.63
N LYS A 306 4.91 -1.31 25.34
CA LYS A 306 6.02 -0.64 26.04
C LYS A 306 6.69 -1.55 27.07
N ARG A 307 5.93 -2.32 27.84
CA ARG A 307 6.50 -3.34 28.74
C ARG A 307 7.30 -4.40 27.98
N LYS A 308 6.80 -4.86 26.83
CA LYS A 308 7.53 -5.82 25.99
C LYS A 308 8.85 -5.22 25.44
N ILE A 309 8.86 -3.94 25.04
CA ILE A 309 10.09 -3.26 24.64
C ILE A 309 11.09 -3.21 25.79
N ALA A 310 10.66 -2.79 26.99
CA ALA A 310 11.52 -2.70 28.17
C ALA A 310 12.09 -4.05 28.61
N LEU A 311 11.32 -5.14 28.42
CA LEU A 311 11.80 -6.50 28.72
C LEU A 311 12.78 -7.02 27.66
N THR A 312 12.64 -6.58 26.40
CA THR A 312 13.43 -7.08 25.28
C THR A 312 14.76 -6.36 25.15
N VAL A 313 14.76 -5.02 25.24
CA VAL A 313 15.95 -4.18 25.07
C VAL A 313 16.67 -4.02 26.40
N LYS A 314 17.88 -4.59 26.50
CA LYS A 314 18.63 -4.65 27.77
C LYS A 314 19.26 -3.31 28.19
N ASP A 315 19.65 -2.50 27.20
CA ASP A 315 20.20 -1.16 27.45
C ASP A 315 19.04 -0.18 27.73
N PRO A 316 18.98 0.43 28.94
CA PRO A 316 17.88 1.30 29.32
C PRO A 316 17.75 2.55 28.45
N GLU A 317 18.87 3.10 27.96
CA GLU A 317 18.85 4.29 27.12
C GLU A 317 18.36 3.97 25.70
N LYS A 318 18.79 2.84 25.13
CA LYS A 318 18.23 2.35 23.87
C LYS A 318 16.73 2.05 24.01
N ALA A 319 16.33 1.38 25.11
CA ALA A 319 14.92 1.10 25.39
C ALA A 319 14.10 2.40 25.45
N ARG A 320 14.59 3.42 26.16
CA ARG A 320 13.94 4.75 26.27
C ARG A 320 13.74 5.39 24.90
N LYS A 321 14.79 5.40 24.06
CA LYS A 321 14.73 5.98 22.71
C LYS A 321 13.76 5.23 21.80
N LEU A 322 13.65 3.92 21.93
CA LEU A 322 12.75 3.08 21.15
C LEU A 322 11.28 3.11 21.65
N MET A 323 11.03 3.76 22.78
CA MET A 323 9.71 3.81 23.41
C MET A 323 8.78 4.79 22.67
N PRO A 324 7.66 4.33 22.08
CA PRO A 324 6.69 5.23 21.46
C PRO A 324 5.98 6.11 22.50
N THR A 325 5.71 7.36 22.11
CA THR A 325 4.99 8.32 22.94
C THR A 325 3.60 8.66 22.40
N GLU A 326 3.36 8.35 21.11
CA GLU A 326 2.08 8.57 20.44
C GLU A 326 1.12 7.39 20.68
N PRO A 327 -0.19 7.55 20.40
CA PRO A 327 -1.13 6.43 20.41
C PRO A 327 -0.73 5.31 19.43
N TYR A 328 -1.19 4.09 19.69
CA TYR A 328 -1.12 2.99 18.73
C TYR A 328 -2.15 3.20 17.62
N ALA A 329 -1.83 4.12 16.73
CA ALA A 329 -2.73 4.72 15.73
C ALA A 329 -2.05 4.93 14.37
N ARG A 330 -1.03 4.15 14.07
CA ARG A 330 -0.41 4.06 12.74
C ARG A 330 -0.65 2.67 12.18
N ARG A 331 -0.29 2.46 10.92
CA ARG A 331 -0.29 1.11 10.35
C ARG A 331 0.48 0.17 11.28
N PRO A 332 -0.15 -0.92 11.74
CA PRO A 332 0.52 -1.89 12.61
C PRO A 332 1.79 -2.44 11.98
N LEU A 333 2.87 -2.55 12.75
CA LEU A 333 4.13 -3.08 12.28
C LEU A 333 4.28 -4.54 12.71
N CYS A 334 4.90 -5.33 11.82
CA CYS A 334 5.26 -6.72 12.05
C CYS A 334 6.77 -6.87 11.90
N ASP A 335 7.42 -7.47 12.87
CA ASP A 335 8.87 -7.62 12.85
C ASP A 335 9.36 -9.07 13.05
N GLY A 336 10.55 -9.33 12.57
CA GLY A 336 11.28 -10.59 12.75
C GLY A 336 12.35 -10.52 13.85
N GLY A 337 12.15 -9.70 14.89
CA GLY A 337 13.10 -9.51 15.98
C GLY A 337 13.79 -8.14 15.95
N TYR A 338 13.05 -7.09 15.66
CA TYR A 338 13.54 -5.71 15.56
C TYR A 338 14.16 -5.22 16.87
N TYR A 339 13.43 -5.30 17.98
CA TYR A 339 13.93 -4.82 19.27
C TYR A 339 15.15 -5.61 19.75
N GLN A 340 15.24 -6.89 19.44
CA GLN A 340 16.38 -7.74 19.76
C GLN A 340 17.68 -7.27 19.10
N GLN A 341 17.60 -6.62 17.91
CA GLN A 341 18.78 -6.11 17.23
C GLN A 341 19.51 -5.04 18.07
N PHE A 342 18.81 -4.26 18.84
CA PHE A 342 19.40 -3.21 19.69
C PHE A 342 20.19 -3.75 20.89
N ASN A 343 20.14 -5.06 21.17
CA ASN A 343 21.01 -5.73 22.14
C ASN A 343 22.39 -6.05 21.56
N ARG A 344 22.61 -5.84 20.26
CA ARG A 344 23.92 -5.98 19.63
C ARG A 344 24.77 -4.74 19.89
N GLU A 345 26.08 -4.95 20.08
CA GLU A 345 27.04 -3.86 20.29
C GLU A 345 27.13 -2.92 19.08
N ASN A 346 26.97 -3.47 17.87
CA ASN A 346 27.07 -2.73 16.62
C ASN A 346 25.78 -2.04 16.16
N VAL A 347 24.67 -2.17 16.91
CA VAL A 347 23.37 -1.54 16.54
C VAL A 347 23.03 -0.42 17.52
N HIS A 348 22.84 0.77 16.99
CA HIS A 348 22.59 2.00 17.75
C HIS A 348 21.29 2.66 17.31
N VAL A 349 20.77 3.55 18.15
CA VAL A 349 19.60 4.38 17.86
C VAL A 349 19.86 5.84 18.20
N VAL A 350 19.49 6.73 17.26
CA VAL A 350 19.50 8.19 17.44
C VAL A 350 18.06 8.69 17.42
N ASP A 351 17.65 9.37 18.49
CA ASP A 351 16.33 10.00 18.58
C ASP A 351 16.41 11.40 17.96
N LEU A 352 15.83 11.55 16.78
CA LEU A 352 15.85 12.82 16.04
C LEU A 352 14.96 13.92 16.66
N ARG A 353 14.20 13.62 17.70
CA ARG A 353 13.49 14.64 18.50
C ARG A 353 14.46 15.33 19.45
N GLU A 354 15.47 14.61 19.93
CA GLU A 354 16.52 15.12 20.80
C GLU A 354 17.67 15.75 20.00
N THR A 355 18.09 15.05 18.95
CA THR A 355 19.22 15.44 18.09
C THR A 355 18.83 15.36 16.61
N PRO A 356 18.13 16.37 16.06
CA PRO A 356 17.77 16.42 14.65
C PRO A 356 18.98 16.32 13.72
N ILE A 357 18.78 15.75 12.53
CA ILE A 357 19.77 15.79 11.45
C ILE A 357 19.91 17.25 10.99
N ILE A 358 21.14 17.78 11.00
CA ILE A 358 21.46 19.10 10.46
C ILE A 358 21.75 19.02 8.97
N LYS A 359 22.60 18.07 8.56
CA LYS A 359 22.95 17.84 7.15
C LYS A 359 23.61 16.49 6.96
N ILE A 360 23.67 16.07 5.71
CA ILE A 360 24.55 14.99 5.27
C ILE A 360 25.91 15.61 4.93
N THR A 361 26.98 14.96 5.36
CA THR A 361 28.36 15.36 5.12
C THR A 361 29.02 14.43 4.13
N PRO A 362 30.21 14.75 3.61
CA PRO A 362 30.96 13.82 2.77
C PRO A 362 31.23 12.46 3.42
N ASN A 363 31.21 12.35 4.75
CA ASN A 363 31.56 11.13 5.48
C ASN A 363 30.37 10.48 6.22
N GLY A 364 29.19 11.14 6.26
CA GLY A 364 28.05 10.60 7.02
C GLY A 364 26.94 11.60 7.31
N ILE A 365 26.42 11.59 8.54
CA ILE A 365 25.30 12.42 8.99
C ILE A 365 25.76 13.25 10.21
N LEU A 366 25.57 14.56 10.15
CA LEU A 366 25.79 15.48 11.27
C LEU A 366 24.47 15.75 12.00
N THR A 367 24.45 15.51 13.31
CA THR A 367 23.31 15.80 14.19
C THR A 367 23.52 17.09 15.01
N ALA A 368 22.43 17.63 15.58
CA ALA A 368 22.41 18.94 16.25
C ALA A 368 23.28 19.03 17.52
N ASP A 369 23.64 17.91 18.12
CA ASP A 369 24.59 17.82 19.22
C ASP A 369 26.07 17.93 18.78
N GLY A 370 26.32 18.17 17.49
CA GLY A 370 27.63 18.26 16.89
C GLY A 370 28.28 16.91 16.56
N THR A 371 27.59 15.81 16.75
CA THR A 371 28.09 14.46 16.43
C THR A 371 28.04 14.22 14.93
N GLU A 372 29.17 13.90 14.30
CA GLU A 372 29.25 13.37 12.95
C GLU A 372 29.26 11.84 13.01
N HIS A 373 28.18 11.24 12.54
CA HIS A 373 28.03 9.79 12.42
C HIS A 373 28.65 9.33 11.10
N GLU A 374 29.84 8.73 11.18
CA GLU A 374 30.54 8.22 9.98
C GLU A 374 29.81 7.00 9.38
N LEU A 375 29.47 7.07 8.10
CA LEU A 375 28.70 6.06 7.36
C LEU A 375 29.35 5.77 6.01
N ASP A 376 29.21 4.52 5.57
CA ASP A 376 29.55 4.07 4.22
C ASP A 376 28.30 3.97 3.34
N VAL A 377 27.11 3.77 3.98
CA VAL A 377 25.81 3.64 3.30
C VAL A 377 24.73 4.37 4.09
N ILE A 378 23.90 5.13 3.39
CA ILE A 378 22.66 5.74 3.92
C ILE A 378 21.46 5.10 3.27
N ILE A 379 20.53 4.56 4.08
CA ILE A 379 19.28 3.95 3.63
C ILE A 379 18.12 4.86 4.05
N PHE A 380 17.40 5.39 3.05
CA PHE A 380 16.17 6.14 3.26
C PHE A 380 14.99 5.17 3.36
N ALA A 381 14.55 4.89 4.58
CA ALA A 381 13.32 4.16 4.91
C ALA A 381 12.19 5.15 5.26
N THR A 382 12.14 6.27 4.54
CA THR A 382 11.33 7.46 4.82
C THR A 382 9.92 7.40 4.25
N GLY A 383 9.57 6.28 3.59
CA GLY A 383 8.25 5.97 3.11
C GLY A 383 7.87 6.68 1.80
N PHE A 384 6.59 6.97 1.64
CA PHE A 384 6.00 7.35 0.37
C PHE A 384 4.99 8.49 0.54
N GLU A 385 4.79 9.27 -0.52
CA GLU A 385 3.61 10.11 -0.71
C GLU A 385 2.45 9.20 -1.15
N ALA A 386 1.68 8.73 -0.17
CA ALA A 386 0.70 7.67 -0.42
C ALA A 386 -0.53 8.15 -1.21
N VAL A 387 -1.15 7.22 -1.94
CA VAL A 387 -2.41 7.38 -2.68
C VAL A 387 -2.32 8.43 -3.78
N ASP A 388 -2.66 9.68 -3.48
CA ASP A 388 -2.71 10.81 -4.42
C ASP A 388 -1.32 11.30 -4.87
N GLY A 389 -0.28 11.06 -4.09
CA GLY A 389 1.09 11.40 -4.46
C GLY A 389 1.52 10.80 -5.80
N ASN A 390 1.04 9.60 -6.12
CA ASN A 390 1.34 8.93 -7.39
C ASN A 390 0.78 9.67 -8.62
N TYR A 391 -0.22 10.52 -8.44
CA TYR A 391 -0.87 11.28 -9.51
C TYR A 391 -0.29 12.68 -9.72
N THR A 392 0.52 13.20 -8.79
CA THR A 392 1.05 14.58 -8.85
C THR A 392 1.96 14.83 -10.04
N GLY A 393 2.61 13.78 -10.57
CA GLY A 393 3.45 13.85 -11.77
C GLY A 393 2.73 13.56 -13.08
N LEU A 394 1.44 13.18 -13.05
CA LEU A 394 0.68 12.77 -14.22
C LEU A 394 -0.26 13.90 -14.68
N LYS A 395 -0.20 14.24 -15.95
CA LYS A 395 -1.10 15.23 -16.57
C LYS A 395 -2.35 14.52 -17.13
N ILE A 396 -3.29 14.16 -16.25
CA ILE A 396 -4.57 13.55 -16.64
C ILE A 396 -5.64 14.64 -16.62
N GLN A 397 -6.18 15.00 -17.78
CA GLN A 397 -7.18 16.04 -17.99
C GLN A 397 -8.52 15.42 -18.39
N GLY A 398 -9.54 15.64 -17.58
CA GLY A 398 -10.91 15.18 -17.83
C GLY A 398 -11.67 16.10 -18.78
N ARG A 399 -12.96 16.30 -18.52
CA ARG A 399 -13.81 17.23 -19.30
C ARG A 399 -13.34 18.67 -19.20
N ASN A 400 -12.86 19.09 -18.04
CA ASN A 400 -12.27 20.42 -17.85
C ASN A 400 -10.80 20.37 -18.32
N GLN A 401 -10.54 20.82 -19.54
CA GLN A 401 -9.21 20.82 -20.16
C GLN A 401 -8.21 21.78 -19.49
N GLY A 402 -8.69 22.69 -18.64
CA GLY A 402 -7.84 23.62 -17.87
C GLY A 402 -7.33 23.04 -16.56
N GLU A 403 -7.75 21.83 -16.17
CA GLU A 403 -7.49 21.24 -14.85
C GLU A 403 -7.04 19.79 -14.98
N THR A 404 -5.94 19.43 -14.33
CA THR A 404 -5.53 18.03 -14.18
C THR A 404 -6.21 17.39 -12.98
N LEU A 405 -6.23 16.05 -12.91
CA LEU A 405 -6.71 15.31 -11.74
C LEU A 405 -5.95 15.71 -10.46
N ALA A 406 -4.64 15.98 -10.57
CA ALA A 406 -3.83 16.47 -9.45
C ALA A 406 -4.25 17.87 -9.01
N ASP A 407 -4.60 18.76 -9.94
CA ASP A 407 -5.11 20.10 -9.63
C ASP A 407 -6.49 20.04 -8.96
N HIS A 408 -7.37 19.19 -9.49
CA HIS A 408 -8.69 18.92 -8.91
C HIS A 408 -8.55 18.46 -7.45
N TRP A 409 -7.70 17.48 -7.17
CA TRP A 409 -7.49 16.99 -5.82
C TRP A 409 -6.72 17.95 -4.89
N ARG A 410 -5.91 18.87 -5.44
CA ARG A 410 -5.22 19.90 -4.63
C ARG A 410 -6.22 20.87 -3.99
N SER A 411 -7.29 21.18 -4.67
CA SER A 411 -8.32 22.10 -4.18
C SER A 411 -9.33 21.43 -3.25
N THR A 412 -9.73 20.18 -3.56
CA THR A 412 -10.83 19.47 -2.87
C THR A 412 -10.35 18.43 -1.85
N GLY A 413 -9.06 18.08 -1.86
CA GLY A 413 -8.53 16.83 -1.29
C GLY A 413 -8.73 15.65 -2.25
N PRO A 414 -7.93 14.55 -2.09
CA PRO A 414 -8.11 13.36 -2.90
C PRO A 414 -9.49 12.74 -2.67
N ARG A 415 -10.22 12.53 -3.77
CA ARG A 415 -11.61 12.07 -3.74
C ARG A 415 -11.93 11.18 -4.92
N SER A 416 -12.85 10.27 -4.73
CA SER A 416 -13.39 9.41 -5.77
C SER A 416 -14.75 8.83 -5.37
N TYR A 417 -15.50 8.31 -6.33
CA TYR A 417 -16.68 7.50 -6.07
C TYR A 417 -16.26 6.04 -5.92
N LYS A 418 -16.51 5.47 -4.73
CA LYS A 418 -16.22 4.07 -4.37
C LYS A 418 -14.74 3.66 -4.55
N GLY A 419 -13.79 4.60 -4.51
CA GLY A 419 -12.38 4.28 -4.70
C GLY A 419 -11.98 3.98 -6.15
N VAL A 420 -12.89 4.10 -7.11
CA VAL A 420 -12.68 3.60 -8.48
C VAL A 420 -12.97 4.59 -9.61
N SER A 421 -13.70 5.68 -9.38
CA SER A 421 -14.03 6.65 -10.43
C SER A 421 -14.06 8.07 -9.88
N VAL A 422 -13.79 9.06 -10.71
CA VAL A 422 -13.78 10.49 -10.34
C VAL A 422 -14.75 11.25 -11.22
N ALA A 423 -15.59 12.10 -10.62
CA ALA A 423 -16.50 12.97 -11.36
C ALA A 423 -15.70 13.95 -12.23
N GLY A 424 -16.14 14.19 -13.46
CA GLY A 424 -15.42 15.00 -14.44
C GLY A 424 -14.37 14.27 -15.27
N PHE A 425 -14.13 12.97 -14.99
CA PHE A 425 -13.15 12.14 -15.69
C PHE A 425 -13.80 10.89 -16.29
N PRO A 426 -14.49 11.00 -17.44
CA PRO A 426 -15.21 9.88 -18.04
C PRO A 426 -14.26 8.74 -18.43
N ASN A 427 -14.69 7.49 -18.27
CA ASN A 427 -13.91 6.29 -18.59
C ASN A 427 -12.51 6.23 -17.94
N LEU A 428 -12.26 7.05 -16.90
CA LEU A 428 -11.10 6.91 -16.02
C LEU A 428 -11.50 6.05 -14.83
N PHE A 429 -10.76 4.94 -14.64
CA PHE A 429 -10.93 4.09 -13.48
C PHE A 429 -9.63 3.97 -12.69
N LEU A 430 -9.77 3.89 -11.37
CA LEU A 430 -8.65 3.83 -10.44
C LEU A 430 -8.66 2.47 -9.72
N VAL A 431 -7.54 1.79 -9.70
CA VAL A 431 -7.31 0.67 -8.78
C VAL A 431 -6.48 1.18 -7.61
N THR A 432 -6.91 0.94 -6.40
CA THR A 432 -6.39 1.55 -5.17
C THR A 432 -6.54 3.07 -5.11
N GLY A 433 -7.62 3.59 -5.68
CA GLY A 433 -7.96 5.02 -5.61
C GLY A 433 -8.34 5.48 -4.19
N PRO A 434 -8.38 6.81 -3.96
CA PRO A 434 -8.82 7.38 -2.69
C PRO A 434 -10.18 6.83 -2.25
N GLN A 435 -10.41 6.68 -0.95
CA GLN A 435 -11.62 6.12 -0.34
C GLN A 435 -11.93 4.65 -0.74
N GLY A 436 -10.94 3.88 -1.19
CA GLY A 436 -10.97 2.43 -1.17
C GLY A 436 -10.86 1.89 0.27
N ALA A 437 -11.19 0.62 0.52
CA ALA A 437 -11.15 0.06 1.87
C ALA A 437 -9.74 0.04 2.46
N PHE A 438 -9.63 0.36 3.75
CA PHE A 438 -8.40 0.17 4.52
C PHE A 438 -8.27 -1.33 4.89
N SER A 439 -7.63 -2.10 4.01
CA SER A 439 -7.58 -3.56 4.10
C SER A 439 -6.34 -4.15 3.43
N ASN A 440 -6.22 -5.47 3.43
CA ASN A 440 -5.24 -6.20 2.64
C ASN A 440 -5.35 -5.81 1.16
N ILE A 441 -4.23 -5.40 0.57
CA ILE A 441 -4.20 -4.79 -0.76
C ILE A 441 -4.61 -5.74 -1.89
N PRO A 442 -4.15 -7.00 -1.98
CA PRO A 442 -4.66 -7.93 -2.99
C PRO A 442 -6.19 -8.08 -2.96
N SER A 443 -6.80 -8.22 -1.78
CA SER A 443 -8.26 -8.36 -1.64
C SER A 443 -9.03 -7.09 -2.03
N LEU A 444 -8.47 -5.91 -1.72
CA LEU A 444 -9.00 -4.63 -2.19
C LEU A 444 -8.94 -4.53 -3.71
N ILE A 445 -7.78 -4.85 -4.30
CA ILE A 445 -7.58 -4.82 -5.76
C ILE A 445 -8.57 -5.73 -6.46
N GLU A 446 -8.74 -6.96 -6.00
CA GLU A 446 -9.71 -7.89 -6.59
C GLU A 446 -11.12 -7.31 -6.57
N SER A 447 -11.56 -6.77 -5.44
CA SER A 447 -12.89 -6.16 -5.31
C SER A 447 -13.10 -5.01 -6.29
N GLN A 448 -12.08 -4.17 -6.47
CA GLN A 448 -12.16 -3.02 -7.39
C GLN A 448 -12.07 -3.45 -8.86
N VAL A 449 -11.20 -4.39 -9.20
CA VAL A 449 -11.08 -4.90 -10.58
C VAL A 449 -12.35 -5.64 -11.01
N GLU A 450 -12.94 -6.44 -10.12
CA GLU A 450 -14.24 -7.08 -10.37
C GLU A 450 -15.34 -6.05 -10.65
N PHE A 451 -15.42 -5.00 -9.82
CA PHE A 451 -16.39 -3.93 -10.01
C PHE A 451 -16.16 -3.17 -11.32
N ILE A 452 -14.92 -2.73 -11.60
CA ILE A 452 -14.57 -2.03 -12.84
C ILE A 452 -14.88 -2.89 -14.07
N THR A 453 -14.57 -4.19 -14.01
CA THR A 453 -14.86 -5.13 -15.09
C THR A 453 -16.37 -5.23 -15.37
N ARG A 454 -17.20 -5.36 -14.33
CA ARG A 454 -18.67 -5.38 -14.48
C ARG A 454 -19.24 -4.05 -14.97
N LEU A 455 -18.66 -2.93 -14.54
CA LEU A 455 -19.04 -1.60 -14.99
C LEU A 455 -18.78 -1.43 -16.50
N ILE A 456 -17.58 -1.83 -16.94
CA ILE A 456 -17.20 -1.81 -18.37
C ILE A 456 -18.09 -2.78 -19.17
N GLU A 457 -18.31 -3.98 -18.67
CA GLU A 457 -19.20 -4.97 -19.33
C GLU A 457 -20.62 -4.40 -19.53
N ALA A 458 -21.16 -3.70 -18.52
CA ALA A 458 -22.47 -3.06 -18.64
C ALA A 458 -22.46 -1.92 -19.66
N ALA A 459 -21.38 -1.12 -19.73
CA ALA A 459 -21.21 -0.07 -20.73
C ALA A 459 -21.18 -0.64 -22.15
N GLU A 460 -20.42 -1.71 -22.37
CA GLU A 460 -20.35 -2.39 -23.66
C GLU A 460 -21.72 -2.98 -24.08
N LYS A 461 -22.39 -3.70 -23.19
CA LYS A 461 -23.71 -4.29 -23.46
C LYS A 461 -24.78 -3.24 -23.78
N ARG A 462 -24.73 -2.08 -23.09
CA ARG A 462 -25.69 -0.98 -23.28
C ARG A 462 -25.25 0.03 -24.34
N GLN A 463 -24.10 -0.19 -24.99
CA GLN A 463 -23.51 0.71 -25.98
C GLN A 463 -23.32 2.15 -25.47
N VAL A 464 -22.95 2.30 -24.20
CA VAL A 464 -22.68 3.59 -23.57
C VAL A 464 -21.21 3.97 -23.79
N PRO A 465 -20.92 5.00 -24.59
CA PRO A 465 -19.55 5.31 -24.99
C PRO A 465 -18.74 6.01 -23.89
N ALA A 466 -19.39 6.60 -22.88
CA ALA A 466 -18.73 7.30 -21.79
C ALA A 466 -19.43 7.03 -20.47
N VAL A 467 -18.70 6.48 -19.52
CA VAL A 467 -19.15 6.18 -18.15
C VAL A 467 -18.43 7.10 -17.17
N GLU A 468 -19.17 7.81 -16.35
CA GLU A 468 -18.66 8.82 -15.44
C GLU A 468 -19.46 8.80 -14.13
N ALA A 469 -18.78 8.87 -13.00
CA ALA A 469 -19.44 9.02 -11.72
C ALA A 469 -20.11 10.39 -11.61
N SER A 470 -21.27 10.46 -10.97
CA SER A 470 -21.89 11.77 -10.69
C SER A 470 -21.21 12.43 -9.49
N GLN A 471 -21.04 13.77 -9.56
CA GLN A 471 -20.50 14.55 -8.46
C GLN A 471 -21.28 14.35 -7.15
N THR A 472 -22.61 14.28 -7.24
CA THR A 472 -23.48 14.08 -6.06
C THR A 472 -23.20 12.76 -5.34
N GLU A 473 -22.97 11.67 -6.07
CA GLU A 473 -22.70 10.37 -5.46
C GLU A 473 -21.25 10.27 -4.97
N GLU A 474 -20.30 10.94 -5.63
CA GLU A 474 -18.93 11.09 -5.12
C GLU A 474 -18.92 11.89 -3.80
N ASP A 475 -19.68 13.01 -3.71
CA ASP A 475 -19.80 13.81 -2.48
C ASP A 475 -20.40 13.00 -1.33
N LYS A 476 -21.46 12.22 -1.59
CA LYS A 476 -22.07 11.33 -0.58
C LYS A 476 -21.10 10.26 -0.10
N TRP A 477 -20.34 9.67 -1.02
CA TRP A 477 -19.35 8.65 -0.67
C TRP A 477 -18.23 9.23 0.21
N LEU A 478 -17.71 10.41 -0.14
CA LEU A 478 -16.73 11.11 0.68
C LEU A 478 -17.27 11.41 2.07
N ALA A 479 -18.48 11.95 2.17
CA ALA A 479 -19.13 12.23 3.46
C ALA A 479 -19.30 10.97 4.32
N GLN A 480 -19.65 9.84 3.71
CA GLN A 480 -19.72 8.53 4.40
C GLN A 480 -18.34 8.11 4.92
N CYS A 481 -17.28 8.25 4.11
CA CYS A 481 -15.92 7.94 4.52
C CYS A 481 -15.43 8.84 5.66
N ASP A 482 -15.75 10.14 5.60
CA ASP A 482 -15.42 11.10 6.66
C ASP A 482 -16.12 10.75 7.98
N SER A 483 -17.40 10.39 7.91
CA SER A 483 -18.18 9.95 9.08
C SER A 483 -17.61 8.68 9.72
N LEU A 484 -17.21 7.69 8.92
CA LEU A 484 -16.59 6.45 9.41
C LEU A 484 -15.20 6.69 10.01
N ALA A 485 -14.50 7.71 9.56
CA ALA A 485 -13.20 8.10 10.12
C ALA A 485 -13.34 8.96 11.38
N GLU A 486 -14.52 9.51 11.65
CA GLU A 486 -14.78 10.35 12.82
C GLU A 486 -14.65 9.52 14.10
N GLY A 487 -13.97 10.08 15.11
CA GLY A 487 -13.70 9.37 16.37
C GLY A 487 -12.59 8.32 16.29
N SER A 488 -12.01 8.07 15.10
CA SER A 488 -10.86 7.18 14.99
C SER A 488 -9.60 7.81 15.57
N ILE A 489 -8.92 7.07 16.44
CA ILE A 489 -7.63 7.43 17.03
C ILE A 489 -6.54 7.56 15.93
N PHE A 490 -6.71 6.94 14.77
CA PHE A 490 -5.82 7.10 13.61
C PHE A 490 -5.67 8.56 13.16
N LYS A 491 -6.66 9.43 13.38
CA LYS A 491 -6.59 10.86 13.05
C LYS A 491 -5.58 11.63 13.90
N GLU A 492 -5.21 11.11 15.06
CA GLU A 492 -4.29 11.77 15.99
C GLU A 492 -2.81 11.55 15.62
N ALA A 493 -2.54 10.52 14.82
CA ALA A 493 -1.19 10.23 14.38
C ALA A 493 -0.85 10.98 13.09
N GLN A 494 0.31 11.61 13.05
CA GLN A 494 0.87 12.15 11.81
C GLN A 494 1.34 11.00 10.91
N SER A 495 0.44 10.49 10.06
CA SER A 495 0.74 9.35 9.21
C SER A 495 0.21 9.53 7.78
N TRP A 496 0.70 8.71 6.87
CA TRP A 496 0.28 8.68 5.47
C TRP A 496 -1.21 8.27 5.29
N ILE A 497 -1.82 7.64 6.30
CA ILE A 497 -3.22 7.19 6.26
C ILE A 497 -4.17 8.38 6.01
N PHE A 498 -3.84 9.55 6.56
CA PHE A 498 -4.54 10.80 6.32
C PHE A 498 -3.69 11.83 5.53
N GLY A 499 -2.53 11.42 5.01
CA GLY A 499 -1.62 12.29 4.26
C GLY A 499 -0.85 13.31 5.09
N ALA A 500 -0.85 13.16 6.41
CA ALA A 500 -0.17 14.09 7.32
C ALA A 500 1.35 13.91 7.36
N ASN A 501 1.89 12.96 6.63
CA ASN A 501 3.35 12.71 6.53
C ASN A 501 4.04 13.58 5.48
N VAL A 502 3.30 14.30 4.63
CA VAL A 502 3.83 15.18 3.59
C VAL A 502 3.70 16.62 4.06
N PRO A 503 4.81 17.38 4.20
CA PRO A 503 4.77 18.77 4.64
C PRO A 503 3.89 19.65 3.72
N GLY A 504 3.06 20.50 4.31
CA GLY A 504 2.19 21.42 3.57
C GLY A 504 0.92 20.78 2.97
N GLN A 505 0.74 19.48 3.07
CA GLN A 505 -0.47 18.82 2.62
C GLN A 505 -1.53 18.83 3.73
N LYS A 506 -2.77 19.23 3.37
CA LYS A 506 -3.90 19.19 4.31
C LYS A 506 -4.32 17.74 4.56
N PRO A 507 -4.40 17.30 5.82
CA PRO A 507 -4.92 15.97 6.14
C PRO A 507 -6.35 15.80 5.62
N SER A 508 -6.63 14.63 5.03
CA SER A 508 -7.93 14.27 4.47
C SER A 508 -8.18 12.77 4.59
N THR A 509 -9.44 12.36 4.57
CA THR A 509 -9.82 10.94 4.61
C THR A 509 -9.50 10.28 3.27
N ARG A 510 -8.52 9.39 3.28
CA ARG A 510 -8.03 8.68 2.08
C ARG A 510 -8.53 7.25 1.96
N PHE A 511 -9.18 6.74 3.01
CA PHE A 511 -9.65 5.35 3.07
C PHE A 511 -11.08 5.26 3.58
N TYR A 512 -11.77 4.20 3.13
CA TYR A 512 -13.02 3.76 3.72
C TYR A 512 -12.71 2.85 4.92
N PHE A 513 -13.11 3.27 6.13
CA PHE A 513 -12.85 2.53 7.38
C PHE A 513 -13.98 1.57 7.79
N GLY A 514 -14.98 1.39 6.94
CA GLY A 514 -16.09 0.47 7.19
C GLY A 514 -15.77 -1.02 7.03
N GLY A 515 -14.53 -1.35 6.66
CA GLY A 515 -14.04 -2.72 6.46
C GLY A 515 -14.29 -3.28 5.07
N LEU A 516 -13.50 -4.31 4.69
CA LEU A 516 -13.51 -4.93 3.37
C LEU A 516 -14.86 -5.53 3.00
N GLY A 517 -15.45 -6.30 3.93
CA GLY A 517 -16.74 -6.94 3.67
C GLY A 517 -17.87 -5.96 3.42
N ASN A 518 -17.93 -4.85 4.16
CA ASN A 518 -18.92 -3.80 3.91
C ASN A 518 -18.61 -3.02 2.62
N TYR A 519 -17.33 -2.76 2.33
CA TYR A 519 -16.94 -2.16 1.06
C TYR A 519 -17.39 -2.99 -0.15
N ARG A 520 -17.23 -4.32 -0.11
CA ARG A 520 -17.73 -5.21 -1.15
C ARG A 520 -19.25 -5.14 -1.29
N LYS A 521 -20.00 -5.05 -0.17
CA LYS A 521 -21.46 -4.83 -0.20
C LYS A 521 -21.82 -3.47 -0.84
N GLU A 522 -21.07 -2.43 -0.55
CA GLU A 522 -21.26 -1.11 -1.16
C GLU A 522 -21.05 -1.13 -2.69
N LEU A 523 -20.03 -1.87 -3.16
CA LEU A 523 -19.80 -2.07 -4.60
C LEU A 523 -20.93 -2.91 -5.23
N GLN A 524 -21.35 -3.99 -4.56
CA GLN A 524 -22.43 -4.85 -5.05
C GLN A 524 -23.76 -4.10 -5.12
N ALA A 525 -24.08 -3.26 -4.12
CA ALA A 525 -25.30 -2.45 -4.13
C ALA A 525 -25.37 -1.50 -5.34
N VAL A 526 -24.22 -0.91 -5.75
CA VAL A 526 -24.18 -0.10 -6.98
C VAL A 526 -24.51 -0.92 -8.23
N ILE A 527 -24.06 -2.16 -8.29
CA ILE A 527 -24.34 -3.09 -9.41
C ILE A 527 -25.83 -3.47 -9.41
N ASP A 528 -26.37 -3.86 -8.26
CA ASP A 528 -27.74 -4.32 -8.09
C ASP A 528 -28.76 -3.20 -8.41
N ASP A 529 -28.43 -1.95 -8.08
CA ASP A 529 -29.20 -0.74 -8.43
C ASP A 529 -28.99 -0.28 -9.90
N GLY A 530 -28.48 -1.14 -10.78
CA GLY A 530 -28.26 -0.85 -12.19
C GLY A 530 -27.17 0.18 -12.47
N PHE A 531 -26.17 0.26 -11.60
CA PHE A 531 -25.04 1.21 -11.60
C PHE A 531 -25.48 2.64 -11.22
N LYS A 532 -26.33 2.76 -10.21
CA LYS A 532 -26.62 4.05 -9.60
C LYS A 532 -25.33 4.78 -9.23
N GLY A 533 -25.26 6.07 -9.59
CA GLY A 533 -24.04 6.87 -9.48
C GLY A 533 -23.29 7.04 -10.80
N PHE A 534 -23.68 6.26 -11.84
CA PHE A 534 -23.20 6.42 -13.20
C PHE A 534 -24.38 6.77 -14.14
N PRO A 535 -24.77 8.07 -14.24
CA PRO A 535 -26.01 8.47 -14.90
C PRO A 535 -26.16 8.04 -16.35
N SER A 536 -25.04 7.88 -17.08
CA SER A 536 -25.06 7.43 -18.47
C SER A 536 -25.54 5.96 -18.61
N LEU A 537 -25.27 5.12 -17.62
CA LEU A 537 -25.74 3.72 -17.61
C LEU A 537 -27.21 3.62 -17.20
N THR A 538 -27.65 4.40 -16.21
CA THR A 538 -29.05 4.35 -15.75
C THR A 538 -30.02 4.90 -16.79
N LYS A 539 -29.65 5.94 -17.56
CA LYS A 539 -30.48 6.49 -18.64
C LYS A 539 -30.62 5.58 -19.85
N ALA A 540 -29.63 4.73 -20.12
CA ALA A 540 -29.67 3.79 -21.23
C ALA A 540 -30.57 2.55 -20.96
N SER A 541 -31.07 2.40 -19.72
CA SER A 541 -31.96 1.30 -19.33
C SER A 541 -33.45 1.69 -19.36
N ALA A 542 -33.78 2.95 -19.61
CA ALA A 542 -35.12 3.50 -19.75
C ALA A 542 -35.47 3.78 -21.22
#